data_921aba13c740a306d16812e0df0077f6
#
_entry.id   921aba13c740a306d16812e0df0077f6
#
_cell.length_a   1.000
_cell.length_b   1.000
_cell.length_c   1.000
_cell.angle_alpha   90.00
_cell.angle_beta   90.00
_cell.angle_gamma   90.00
#
_symmetry.space_group_name_H-M   'P 1'
#
loop_
_entity.id
_entity.type
_entity.pdbx_description
1 polymer ?
#
loop_
_entity_poly.entity_id
_entity_poly.type
_entity_poly.pdbx_seq_one_letter_code
_entity_poly.pdbx_strand_id
1 'polypeptide(L)'
;MDSSILELSFIQLGLAYIFVLITLVIIRKRKLNREKELLISTIRMTIQLILTGYVLVYIFDNVSMLYTICIIILMECFAIYTIFKQSKHPLSSKLKKIIAFSMSIGTLSSLFYFLIIVVRISPWYDPRYFIPIAGMLIGNSMTGISLGISTLIKGMTTQKDKVETALMLGATPKQASKEFIDSAFDSAILPTINSMLGMG
;
A
#
# COMPACT_ATOMS: atom_id res chain seq x y z
N MET A 1 -30.75 13.74 14.12
CA MET A 1 -30.55 12.56 13.26
C MET A 1 -29.54 11.70 13.97
N ASP A 2 -30.02 10.75 14.79
CA ASP A 2 -29.16 9.78 15.43
C ASP A 2 -28.54 8.89 14.33
N SER A 3 -27.29 9.13 14.05
CA SER A 3 -26.48 8.20 13.27
C SER A 3 -26.24 6.97 14.15
N SER A 4 -27.18 6.02 14.12
CA SER A 4 -26.97 4.71 14.72
C SER A 4 -25.81 4.06 13.96
N ILE A 5 -24.60 4.30 14.47
CA ILE A 5 -23.43 3.52 14.08
C ILE A 5 -23.80 2.08 14.42
N LEU A 6 -23.88 1.23 13.41
CA LEU A 6 -24.13 -0.22 13.58
C LEU A 6 -23.04 -0.78 14.50
N GLU A 7 -23.38 -1.00 15.76
CA GLU A 7 -22.51 -1.70 16.69
C GLU A 7 -22.44 -3.17 16.29
N LEU A 8 -21.34 -3.56 15.69
CA LEU A 8 -21.10 -4.95 15.30
C LEU A 8 -20.94 -5.82 16.54
N SER A 9 -21.80 -6.80 16.68
CA SER A 9 -21.68 -7.83 17.72
C SER A 9 -20.40 -8.65 17.52
N PHE A 10 -19.80 -9.14 18.62
CA PHE A 10 -18.66 -10.05 18.57
C PHE A 10 -18.89 -11.29 17.69
N ILE A 11 -20.16 -11.76 17.62
CA ILE A 11 -20.55 -12.89 16.76
C ILE A 11 -20.41 -12.51 15.28
N GLN A 12 -20.85 -11.31 14.88
CA GLN A 12 -20.73 -10.83 13.50
C GLN A 12 -19.26 -10.64 13.10
N LEU A 13 -18.43 -10.16 14.04
CA LEU A 13 -16.99 -10.07 13.82
C LEU A 13 -16.38 -11.47 13.61
N GLY A 14 -16.78 -12.46 14.44
CA GLY A 14 -16.35 -13.85 14.28
C GLY A 14 -16.75 -14.45 12.94
N LEU A 15 -17.95 -14.14 12.44
CA LEU A 15 -18.41 -14.59 11.13
C LEU A 15 -17.53 -14.05 9.97
N ALA A 16 -16.98 -12.84 10.10
CA ALA A 16 -16.07 -12.30 9.09
C ALA A 16 -14.79 -13.15 8.93
N TYR A 17 -14.32 -13.80 10.00
CA TYR A 17 -13.14 -14.67 9.92
C TYR A 17 -13.39 -16.01 9.20
N ILE A 18 -14.63 -16.37 8.90
CA ILE A 18 -14.96 -17.55 8.08
C ILE A 18 -14.26 -17.43 6.71
N PHE A 19 -14.19 -16.25 6.11
CA PHE A 19 -13.50 -16.06 4.84
C PHE A 19 -11.99 -16.32 4.95
N VAL A 20 -11.38 -16.02 6.08
CA VAL A 20 -9.98 -16.35 6.35
C VAL A 20 -9.79 -17.87 6.44
N LEU A 21 -10.71 -18.57 7.10
CA LEU A 21 -10.69 -20.04 7.18
C LEU A 21 -10.86 -20.68 5.81
N ILE A 22 -11.79 -20.19 4.99
CA ILE A 22 -11.98 -20.67 3.61
C ILE A 22 -10.69 -20.48 2.79
N THR A 23 -10.08 -19.30 2.87
CA THR A 23 -8.83 -19.01 2.18
C THR A 23 -7.70 -19.95 2.66
N LEU A 24 -7.62 -20.21 3.96
CA LEU A 24 -6.63 -21.13 4.53
C LEU A 24 -6.81 -22.56 4.01
N VAL A 25 -8.05 -23.04 3.92
CA VAL A 25 -8.37 -24.37 3.34
C VAL A 25 -7.95 -24.43 1.87
N ILE A 26 -8.19 -23.37 1.10
CA ILE A 26 -7.80 -23.31 -0.32
C ILE A 26 -6.27 -23.36 -0.45
N ILE A 27 -5.54 -22.55 0.32
CA ILE A 27 -4.08 -22.50 0.32
C ILE A 27 -3.49 -23.89 0.64
N ARG A 28 -4.05 -24.54 1.67
CA ARG A 28 -3.64 -25.86 2.09
C ARG A 28 -3.89 -26.93 1.02
N LYS A 29 -5.11 -26.92 0.42
CA LYS A 29 -5.45 -27.84 -0.69
C LYS A 29 -4.55 -27.64 -1.92
N ARG A 30 -4.18 -26.39 -2.20
CA ARG A 30 -3.28 -26.05 -3.32
C ARG A 30 -1.80 -26.22 -3.01
N LYS A 31 -1.42 -26.63 -1.78
CA LYS A 31 -0.02 -26.81 -1.33
C LYS A 31 0.87 -25.61 -1.60
N LEU A 32 0.34 -24.39 -1.39
CA LEU A 32 1.05 -23.14 -1.70
C LEU A 32 2.08 -22.75 -0.62
N ASN A 33 2.17 -23.49 0.50
CA ASN A 33 3.07 -23.25 1.65
C ASN A 33 3.03 -21.80 2.19
N ARG A 34 1.85 -21.17 2.19
CA ARG A 34 1.64 -19.79 2.67
C ARG A 34 0.70 -19.68 3.88
N GLU A 35 0.40 -20.81 4.52
CA GLU A 35 -0.54 -20.86 5.66
C GLU A 35 -0.06 -20.00 6.83
N LYS A 36 1.25 -20.10 7.15
CA LYS A 36 1.86 -19.30 8.24
C LYS A 36 1.81 -17.80 7.92
N GLU A 37 2.08 -17.43 6.67
CA GLU A 37 2.03 -16.04 6.22
C GLU A 37 0.62 -15.46 6.37
N LEU A 38 -0.42 -16.21 5.94
CA LEU A 38 -1.81 -15.82 6.09
C LEU A 38 -2.20 -15.65 7.56
N LEU A 39 -1.92 -16.63 8.40
CA LEU A 39 -2.27 -16.58 9.83
C LEU A 39 -1.60 -15.42 10.55
N ILE A 40 -0.29 -15.24 10.36
CA ILE A 40 0.46 -14.14 10.98
C ILE A 40 -0.07 -12.79 10.50
N SER A 41 -0.37 -12.66 9.21
CA SER A 41 -0.93 -11.42 8.64
C SER A 41 -2.31 -11.12 9.19
N THR A 42 -3.17 -12.14 9.37
CA THR A 42 -4.50 -11.99 9.95
C THR A 42 -4.43 -11.55 11.40
N ILE A 43 -3.61 -12.21 12.23
CA ILE A 43 -3.44 -11.83 13.64
C ILE A 43 -2.90 -10.41 13.76
N ARG A 44 -1.89 -10.08 12.97
CA ARG A 44 -1.32 -8.74 12.93
C ARG A 44 -2.36 -7.69 12.51
N MET A 45 -3.14 -7.97 11.47
CA MET A 45 -4.22 -7.09 11.01
C MET A 45 -5.24 -6.85 12.13
N THR A 46 -5.68 -7.89 12.82
CA THR A 46 -6.65 -7.78 13.93
C THR A 46 -6.12 -6.89 15.05
N ILE A 47 -4.90 -7.16 15.51
CA ILE A 47 -4.28 -6.36 16.57
C ILE A 47 -4.13 -4.89 16.12
N GLN A 48 -3.67 -4.68 14.89
CA GLN A 48 -3.51 -3.33 14.34
C GLN A 48 -4.85 -2.59 14.24
N LEU A 49 -5.92 -3.24 13.78
CA LEU A 49 -7.25 -2.62 13.70
C LEU A 49 -7.78 -2.21 15.07
N ILE A 50 -7.63 -3.08 16.09
CA ILE A 50 -8.05 -2.76 17.46
C ILE A 50 -7.26 -1.56 17.99
N LEU A 51 -5.94 -1.59 17.89
CA LEU A 51 -5.08 -0.49 18.36
C LEU A 51 -5.39 0.82 17.62
N THR A 52 -5.53 0.75 16.29
CA THR A 52 -5.87 1.92 15.47
C THR A 52 -7.25 2.49 15.84
N GLY A 53 -8.23 1.64 16.13
CA GLY A 53 -9.55 2.06 16.57
C GLY A 53 -9.47 2.91 17.84
N TYR A 54 -8.77 2.45 18.88
CA TYR A 54 -8.59 3.23 20.12
C TYR A 54 -7.84 4.55 19.88
N VAL A 55 -6.77 4.51 19.08
CA VAL A 55 -5.99 5.71 18.75
C VAL A 55 -6.83 6.73 17.98
N LEU A 56 -7.65 6.27 17.01
CA LEU A 56 -8.50 7.17 16.22
C LEU A 56 -9.59 7.81 17.06
N VAL A 57 -10.24 7.07 17.97
CA VAL A 57 -11.23 7.65 18.89
C VAL A 57 -10.59 8.77 19.71
N TYR A 58 -9.44 8.51 20.32
CA TYR A 58 -8.72 9.54 21.09
C TYR A 58 -8.38 10.79 20.27
N ILE A 59 -7.97 10.63 19.01
CA ILE A 59 -7.58 11.73 18.12
C ILE A 59 -8.81 12.50 17.64
N PHE A 60 -9.93 11.82 17.39
CA PHE A 60 -11.18 12.47 16.99
C PHE A 60 -11.78 13.32 18.11
N ASP A 61 -11.56 12.92 19.37
CA ASP A 61 -11.98 13.69 20.53
C ASP A 61 -11.03 14.86 20.83
N ASN A 62 -9.75 14.74 20.46
CA ASN A 62 -8.71 15.73 20.65
C ASN A 62 -8.16 16.25 19.32
N VAL A 63 -8.98 16.97 18.56
CA VAL A 63 -8.59 17.49 17.23
C VAL A 63 -7.38 18.39 17.37
N SER A 64 -6.22 17.96 16.86
CA SER A 64 -4.97 18.71 16.87
C SER A 64 -4.19 18.47 15.59
N MET A 65 -3.68 19.56 15.02
CA MET A 65 -2.81 19.52 13.85
C MET A 65 -1.60 18.61 14.06
N LEU A 66 -1.02 18.65 15.27
CA LEU A 66 0.17 17.86 15.60
C LEU A 66 -0.11 16.36 15.54
N TYR A 67 -1.23 15.90 16.12
CA TYR A 67 -1.60 14.48 16.10
C TYR A 67 -1.87 14.00 14.67
N THR A 68 -2.57 14.78 13.86
CA THR A 68 -2.86 14.44 12.47
C THR A 68 -1.57 14.27 11.66
N ILE A 69 -0.63 15.22 11.77
CA ILE A 69 0.65 15.15 11.06
C ILE A 69 1.50 13.96 11.55
N CYS A 70 1.60 13.74 12.87
CA CYS A 70 2.35 12.62 13.43
C CYS A 70 1.84 11.27 12.91
N ILE A 71 0.52 11.08 12.83
CA ILE A 71 -0.07 9.85 12.30
C ILE A 71 0.26 9.65 10.84
N ILE A 72 0.17 10.69 10.01
CA ILE A 72 0.47 10.58 8.59
C ILE A 72 1.94 10.21 8.37
N ILE A 73 2.86 10.83 9.09
CA ILE A 73 4.28 10.48 9.04
C ILE A 73 4.47 9.02 9.44
N LEU A 74 3.80 8.56 10.49
CA LEU A 74 3.88 7.18 10.95
C LEU A 74 3.32 6.21 9.89
N MET A 75 2.20 6.53 9.27
CA MET A 75 1.59 5.74 8.19
C MET A 75 2.52 5.66 6.98
N GLU A 76 3.11 6.78 6.56
CA GLU A 76 4.05 6.84 5.45
C GLU A 76 5.32 6.02 5.71
N CYS A 77 5.93 6.18 6.87
CA CYS A 77 7.10 5.40 7.29
C CYS A 77 6.79 3.89 7.32
N PHE A 78 5.62 3.52 7.83
CA PHE A 78 5.18 2.14 7.87
C PHE A 78 4.94 1.55 6.47
N ALA A 79 4.36 2.33 5.56
CA ALA A 79 4.15 1.91 4.18
C ALA A 79 5.48 1.70 3.44
N ILE A 80 6.42 2.64 3.56
CA ILE A 80 7.77 2.52 2.99
C ILE A 80 8.50 1.29 3.55
N TYR A 81 8.46 1.10 4.87
CA TYR A 81 9.02 -0.09 5.50
C TYR A 81 8.41 -1.39 4.96
N THR A 82 7.09 -1.41 4.76
CA THR A 82 6.37 -2.58 4.24
C THR A 82 6.77 -2.89 2.81
N ILE A 83 6.91 -1.87 1.94
CA ILE A 83 7.42 -2.05 0.57
C ILE A 83 8.80 -2.73 0.58
N PHE A 84 9.71 -2.25 1.43
CA PHE A 84 11.06 -2.82 1.51
C PHE A 84 11.05 -4.27 2.04
N LYS A 85 10.16 -4.57 2.98
CA LYS A 85 10.02 -5.91 3.55
C LYS A 85 9.37 -6.91 2.59
N GLN A 86 8.43 -6.46 1.76
CA GLN A 86 7.75 -7.31 0.78
C GLN A 86 8.63 -7.62 -0.44
N SER A 87 9.64 -6.80 -0.71
CA SER A 87 10.59 -7.09 -1.77
C SER A 87 11.37 -8.37 -1.47
N LYS A 88 11.21 -9.37 -2.33
CA LYS A 88 11.91 -10.67 -2.22
C LYS A 88 13.40 -10.59 -2.54
N HIS A 89 13.82 -9.50 -3.18
CA HIS A 89 15.20 -9.27 -3.59
C HIS A 89 15.80 -8.09 -2.82
N PRO A 90 17.09 -8.14 -2.50
CA PRO A 90 17.76 -7.04 -1.80
C PRO A 90 17.78 -5.80 -2.69
N LEU A 91 17.07 -4.75 -2.27
CA LEU A 91 17.09 -3.46 -2.93
C LEU A 91 18.36 -2.71 -2.59
N SER A 92 19.00 -2.08 -3.58
CA SER A 92 20.16 -1.23 -3.32
C SER A 92 19.77 -0.03 -2.46
N SER A 93 20.70 0.48 -1.66
CA SER A 93 20.44 1.64 -0.80
C SER A 93 20.00 2.88 -1.59
N LYS A 94 20.53 3.04 -2.80
CA LYS A 94 20.13 4.12 -3.71
C LYS A 94 18.67 3.99 -4.14
N LEU A 95 18.24 2.79 -4.52
CA LEU A 95 16.86 2.51 -4.94
C LEU A 95 15.88 2.70 -3.78
N LYS A 96 16.23 2.25 -2.58
CA LYS A 96 15.40 2.49 -1.37
C LYS A 96 15.17 3.98 -1.11
N LYS A 97 16.20 4.81 -1.22
CA LYS A 97 16.08 6.26 -1.06
C LYS A 97 15.17 6.89 -2.11
N ILE A 98 15.31 6.48 -3.37
CA ILE A 98 14.46 6.97 -4.48
C ILE A 98 13.00 6.60 -4.23
N ILE A 99 12.72 5.35 -3.87
CA ILE A 99 11.36 4.87 -3.59
C ILE A 99 10.74 5.66 -2.44
N ALA A 100 11.46 5.79 -1.31
CA ALA A 100 10.97 6.53 -0.15
C ALA A 100 10.65 7.99 -0.50
N PHE A 101 11.58 8.67 -1.16
CA PHE A 101 11.41 10.07 -1.55
C PHE A 101 10.27 10.28 -2.55
N SER A 102 10.20 9.46 -3.61
CA SER A 102 9.15 9.56 -4.62
C SER A 102 7.77 9.24 -4.05
N MET A 103 7.66 8.24 -3.17
CA MET A 103 6.41 7.91 -2.49
C MET A 103 5.97 9.07 -1.61
N SER A 104 6.83 9.55 -0.72
CA SER A 104 6.47 10.64 0.22
C SER A 104 6.05 11.91 -0.53
N ILE A 105 6.77 12.32 -1.55
CA ILE A 105 6.37 13.50 -2.34
C ILE A 105 5.05 13.25 -3.08
N GLY A 106 4.92 12.10 -3.74
CA GLY A 106 3.73 11.77 -4.51
C GLY A 106 2.47 11.69 -3.67
N THR A 107 2.52 10.98 -2.55
CA THR A 107 1.37 10.82 -1.64
C THR A 107 1.01 12.12 -0.93
N LEU A 108 1.99 12.82 -0.36
CA LEU A 108 1.74 14.07 0.36
C LEU A 108 1.24 15.18 -0.58
N SER A 109 1.85 15.36 -1.75
CA SER A 109 1.38 16.37 -2.70
C SER A 109 -0.05 16.10 -3.19
N SER A 110 -0.38 14.84 -3.50
CA SER A 110 -1.72 14.43 -3.90
C SER A 110 -2.73 14.61 -2.77
N LEU A 111 -2.35 14.28 -1.53
CA LEU A 111 -3.18 14.41 -0.35
C LEU A 111 -3.51 15.89 -0.07
N PHE A 112 -2.50 16.76 -0.04
CA PHE A 112 -2.70 18.18 0.18
C PHE A 112 -3.49 18.83 -0.96
N TYR A 113 -3.20 18.49 -2.21
CA TYR A 113 -3.96 18.96 -3.36
C TYR A 113 -5.44 18.61 -3.21
N PHE A 114 -5.74 17.35 -2.92
CA PHE A 114 -7.11 16.88 -2.81
C PHE A 114 -7.87 17.55 -1.65
N LEU A 115 -7.27 17.58 -0.45
CA LEU A 115 -7.95 18.10 0.74
C LEU A 115 -8.12 19.61 0.75
N ILE A 116 -7.11 20.35 0.27
CA ILE A 116 -7.12 21.82 0.32
C ILE A 116 -7.82 22.41 -0.89
N ILE A 117 -7.59 21.87 -2.09
CA ILE A 117 -8.09 22.46 -3.33
C ILE A 117 -9.43 21.87 -3.74
N VAL A 118 -9.57 20.54 -3.69
CA VAL A 118 -10.79 19.86 -4.17
C VAL A 118 -11.88 19.85 -3.10
N VAL A 119 -11.59 19.32 -1.91
CA VAL A 119 -12.59 19.14 -0.84
C VAL A 119 -12.78 20.39 0.00
N ARG A 120 -11.74 21.22 0.15
CA ARG A 120 -11.75 22.48 0.91
C ARG A 120 -12.21 22.31 2.36
N ILE A 121 -11.65 21.30 3.04
CA ILE A 121 -11.97 21.03 4.44
C ILE A 121 -11.47 22.15 5.33
N SER A 122 -12.33 22.60 6.27
CA SER A 122 -11.98 23.57 7.28
C SER A 122 -12.37 23.05 8.68
N PRO A 123 -11.40 22.86 9.59
CA PRO A 123 -9.96 23.05 9.42
C PRO A 123 -9.32 21.95 8.55
N TRP A 124 -8.30 22.30 7.76
CA TRP A 124 -7.66 21.39 6.80
C TRP A 124 -7.03 20.14 7.45
N TYR A 125 -6.74 20.19 8.74
CA TYR A 125 -6.15 19.12 9.53
C TYR A 125 -7.17 18.25 10.28
N ASP A 126 -8.49 18.37 9.98
CA ASP A 126 -9.50 17.54 10.64
C ASP A 126 -9.19 16.05 10.44
N PRO A 127 -8.86 15.31 11.52
CA PRO A 127 -8.43 13.92 11.42
C PRO A 127 -9.50 12.99 10.88
N ARG A 128 -10.79 13.34 11.02
CA ARG A 128 -11.92 12.53 10.56
C ARG A 128 -11.94 12.34 9.05
N TYR A 129 -11.43 13.32 8.30
CA TYR A 129 -11.32 13.27 6.85
C TYR A 129 -9.88 12.98 6.42
N PHE A 130 -8.92 13.64 7.07
CA PHE A 130 -7.53 13.59 6.68
C PHE A 130 -6.94 12.16 6.78
N ILE A 131 -7.16 11.49 7.90
CA ILE A 131 -6.56 10.17 8.17
C ILE A 131 -7.10 9.07 7.24
N PRO A 132 -8.43 8.93 7.02
CA PRO A 132 -8.96 7.92 6.09
C PRO A 132 -8.50 8.13 4.65
N ILE A 133 -8.50 9.37 4.16
CA ILE A 133 -8.08 9.69 2.80
C ILE A 133 -6.58 9.44 2.63
N ALA A 134 -5.76 9.85 3.61
CA ALA A 134 -4.33 9.55 3.64
C ALA A 134 -4.08 8.02 3.61
N GLY A 135 -4.82 7.27 4.42
CA GLY A 135 -4.72 5.81 4.46
C GLY A 135 -5.01 5.14 3.13
N MET A 136 -6.03 5.62 2.43
CA MET A 136 -6.39 5.10 1.11
C MET A 136 -5.31 5.45 0.07
N LEU A 137 -4.83 6.68 0.03
CA LEU A 137 -3.77 7.10 -0.90
C LEU A 137 -2.46 6.36 -0.66
N ILE A 138 -1.99 6.32 0.59
CA ILE A 138 -0.75 5.65 1.00
C ILE A 138 -0.85 4.15 0.72
N GLY A 139 -1.98 3.51 1.05
CA GLY A 139 -2.20 2.08 0.83
C GLY A 139 -2.20 1.70 -0.65
N ASN A 140 -2.87 2.49 -1.49
CA ASN A 140 -2.88 2.27 -2.94
C ASN A 140 -1.49 2.50 -3.54
N SER A 141 -0.79 3.57 -3.14
CA SER A 141 0.58 3.84 -3.57
C SER A 141 1.54 2.73 -3.17
N MET A 142 1.43 2.23 -1.93
CA MET A 142 2.22 1.09 -1.46
C MET A 142 2.01 -0.16 -2.33
N THR A 143 0.76 -0.46 -2.68
CA THR A 143 0.42 -1.61 -3.53
C THR A 143 0.99 -1.45 -4.93
N GLY A 144 0.77 -0.31 -5.58
CA GLY A 144 1.29 -0.01 -6.91
C GLY A 144 2.82 -0.10 -6.97
N ILE A 145 3.51 0.55 -6.04
CA ILE A 145 4.98 0.54 -5.98
C ILE A 145 5.50 -0.88 -5.75
N SER A 146 4.89 -1.65 -4.85
CA SER A 146 5.30 -3.04 -4.58
C SER A 146 5.17 -3.93 -5.82
N LEU A 147 4.08 -3.79 -6.58
CA LEU A 147 3.86 -4.52 -7.83
C LEU A 147 4.87 -4.10 -8.90
N GLY A 148 5.07 -2.79 -9.10
CA GLY A 148 6.03 -2.27 -10.07
C GLY A 148 7.44 -2.76 -9.80
N ILE A 149 7.91 -2.66 -8.55
CA ILE A 149 9.25 -3.14 -8.15
C ILE A 149 9.36 -4.65 -8.37
N SER A 150 8.35 -5.43 -7.98
CA SER A 150 8.36 -6.88 -8.15
C SER A 150 8.44 -7.28 -9.63
N THR A 151 7.65 -6.61 -10.49
CA THR A 151 7.65 -6.83 -11.95
C THR A 151 9.00 -6.47 -12.57
N LEU A 152 9.56 -5.31 -12.21
CA LEU A 152 10.86 -4.86 -12.70
C LEU A 152 11.97 -5.86 -12.37
N ILE A 153 12.09 -6.22 -11.10
CA ILE A 153 13.14 -7.13 -10.65
C ILE A 153 12.98 -8.51 -11.29
N LYS A 154 11.75 -9.03 -11.29
CA LYS A 154 11.46 -10.33 -11.92
C LYS A 154 11.79 -10.32 -13.40
N GLY A 155 11.38 -9.29 -14.14
CA GLY A 155 11.67 -9.16 -15.56
C GLY A 155 13.16 -9.15 -15.83
N MET A 156 13.90 -8.28 -15.15
CA MET A 156 15.36 -8.16 -15.33
C MET A 156 16.14 -9.40 -14.89
N THR A 157 15.68 -10.12 -13.86
CA THR A 157 16.36 -11.35 -13.41
C THR A 157 16.05 -12.55 -14.29
N THR A 158 14.79 -12.69 -14.75
CA THR A 158 14.39 -13.82 -15.60
C THR A 158 14.92 -13.70 -17.02
N GLN A 159 15.05 -12.47 -17.52
CA GLN A 159 15.52 -12.21 -18.90
C GLN A 159 16.88 -11.50 -18.90
N LYS A 160 17.76 -11.90 -18.00
CA LYS A 160 19.11 -11.33 -17.85
C LYS A 160 19.90 -11.42 -19.15
N ASP A 161 19.83 -12.56 -19.84
CA ASP A 161 20.53 -12.80 -21.11
C ASP A 161 20.10 -11.81 -22.20
N LYS A 162 18.81 -11.46 -22.26
CA LYS A 162 18.27 -10.46 -23.20
C LYS A 162 18.87 -9.07 -22.94
N VAL A 163 18.99 -8.69 -21.66
CA VAL A 163 19.59 -7.41 -21.26
C VAL A 163 21.08 -7.39 -21.60
N GLU A 164 21.81 -8.45 -21.27
CA GLU A 164 23.25 -8.57 -21.57
C GLU A 164 23.52 -8.56 -23.07
N THR A 165 22.73 -9.28 -23.87
CA THR A 165 22.84 -9.28 -25.35
C THR A 165 22.60 -7.88 -25.93
N ALA A 166 21.58 -7.16 -25.45
CA ALA A 166 21.32 -5.80 -25.88
C ALA A 166 22.50 -4.86 -25.59
N LEU A 167 23.10 -4.98 -24.39
CA LEU A 167 24.29 -4.20 -24.02
C LEU A 167 25.51 -4.56 -24.89
N MET A 168 25.72 -5.84 -25.20
CA MET A 168 26.81 -6.29 -26.10
C MET A 168 26.64 -5.77 -27.52
N LEU A 169 25.41 -5.59 -27.97
CA LEU A 169 25.09 -4.99 -29.29
C LEU A 169 25.16 -3.45 -29.27
N GLY A 170 25.62 -2.84 -28.17
CA GLY A 170 25.84 -1.40 -28.07
C GLY A 170 24.63 -0.59 -27.59
N ALA A 171 23.55 -1.23 -27.12
CA ALA A 171 22.45 -0.52 -26.51
C ALA A 171 22.88 0.12 -25.17
N THR A 172 22.35 1.31 -24.89
CA THR A 172 22.55 1.95 -23.60
C THR A 172 21.77 1.18 -22.49
N PRO A 173 22.19 1.23 -21.21
CA PRO A 173 21.45 0.61 -20.11
C PRO A 173 19.97 1.02 -20.06
N LYS A 174 19.67 2.27 -20.42
CA LYS A 174 18.31 2.79 -20.50
C LYS A 174 17.50 2.11 -21.61
N GLN A 175 18.10 1.87 -22.76
CA GLN A 175 17.44 1.16 -23.87
C GLN A 175 17.24 -0.32 -23.54
N ALA A 176 18.26 -0.99 -22.99
CA ALA A 176 18.20 -2.41 -22.61
C ALA A 176 17.17 -2.70 -21.51
N SER A 177 16.90 -1.74 -20.62
CA SER A 177 15.93 -1.90 -19.52
C SER A 177 14.54 -1.35 -19.83
N LYS A 178 14.33 -0.67 -20.95
CA LYS A 178 13.09 0.07 -21.25
C LYS A 178 11.83 -0.81 -21.15
N GLU A 179 11.84 -1.95 -21.81
CA GLU A 179 10.71 -2.89 -21.83
C GLU A 179 10.29 -3.33 -20.41
N PHE A 180 11.27 -3.56 -19.53
CA PHE A 180 11.03 -3.95 -18.14
C PHE A 180 10.50 -2.79 -17.30
N ILE A 181 10.95 -1.56 -17.57
CA ILE A 181 10.46 -0.35 -16.91
C ILE A 181 9.01 -0.09 -17.33
N ASP A 182 8.69 -0.19 -18.61
CA ASP A 182 7.35 0.01 -19.13
C ASP A 182 6.38 -1.04 -18.54
N SER A 183 6.76 -2.33 -18.50
CA SER A 183 5.98 -3.38 -17.85
C SER A 183 5.79 -3.18 -16.34
N ALA A 184 6.82 -2.65 -15.66
CA ALA A 184 6.74 -2.33 -14.24
C ALA A 184 5.76 -1.17 -13.99
N PHE A 185 5.79 -0.16 -14.83
CA PHE A 185 4.88 0.98 -14.74
C PHE A 185 3.43 0.55 -14.98
N ASP A 186 3.19 -0.27 -15.99
CA ASP A 186 1.88 -0.86 -16.28
C ASP A 186 1.34 -1.66 -15.09
N SER A 187 2.17 -2.53 -14.51
CA SER A 187 1.82 -3.31 -13.31
C SER A 187 1.52 -2.44 -12.08
N ALA A 188 2.20 -1.30 -11.96
CA ALA A 188 1.99 -0.37 -10.85
C ALA A 188 0.66 0.40 -10.96
N ILE A 189 0.22 0.73 -12.17
CA ILE A 189 -1.00 1.51 -12.43
C ILE A 189 -2.24 0.61 -12.46
N LEU A 190 -2.11 -0.63 -12.90
CA LEU A 190 -3.22 -1.55 -13.13
C LEU A 190 -4.22 -1.66 -11.97
N PRO A 191 -3.81 -1.76 -10.67
CA PRO A 191 -4.76 -1.81 -9.56
C PRO A 191 -5.63 -0.55 -9.47
N THR A 192 -5.04 0.61 -9.74
CA THR A 192 -5.77 1.90 -9.71
C THR A 192 -6.77 1.97 -10.85
N ILE A 193 -6.39 1.58 -12.07
CA ILE A 193 -7.30 1.51 -13.22
C ILE A 193 -8.45 0.55 -12.94
N ASN A 194 -8.16 -0.64 -12.40
CA ASN A 194 -9.18 -1.62 -12.05
C ASN A 194 -10.15 -1.10 -10.97
N SER A 195 -9.64 -0.35 -9.99
CA SER A 195 -10.50 0.29 -8.99
C SER A 195 -11.40 1.35 -9.62
N MET A 196 -10.89 2.14 -10.57
CA MET A 196 -11.71 3.12 -11.30
C MET A 196 -12.80 2.45 -12.13
N LEU A 197 -12.47 1.37 -12.84
CA LEU A 197 -13.44 0.60 -13.63
C LEU A 197 -14.50 -0.09 -12.76
N GLY A 198 -14.12 -0.52 -11.56
CA GLY A 198 -15.04 -1.19 -10.63
C GLY A 198 -15.95 -0.24 -9.84
N MET A 199 -15.69 1.06 -9.85
CA MET A 199 -16.52 2.08 -9.18
C MET A 199 -17.57 2.69 -10.11
N GLY A 200 -17.54 2.40 -11.39
CA GLY A 200 -18.53 2.81 -12.41
C GLY A 200 -19.45 1.70 -12.76
#